data_18a9a280a26090240283ed7abf1730d8
#
_entry.id   18a9a280a26090240283ed7abf1730d8
#
_cell.length_a   1.000
_cell.length_b   1.000
_cell.length_c   1.000
_cell.angle_alpha   90.00
_cell.angle_beta   90.00
_cell.angle_gamma   90.00
#
_symmetry.space_group_name_H-M   'P 1'
#
loop_
_entity.id
_entity.type
_entity.pdbx_description
1 polymer ?
#
loop_
_entity_poly.entity_id
_entity_poly.type
_entity_poly.pdbx_seq_one_letter_code
_entity_poly.pdbx_strand_id
1 'polypeptide(L)'
;MLRVLNRFLDHLEEWLIATMIAAATSLIFVAVLHRYGAGLSIDIAKWAEARNLTFLAVPARAAFTWLAALDLSWAQELCIYMFIWMAKFGAAYGVRTGIHVGVDVLVNILPGGSRRRVITFGLLCGALFTAIVGYFGAAFVTHMWQSGQQSNDLEAPMWMVYLT
;
A
#
# COMPACT_ATOMS: atom_id res chain seq x y z
N MET A 1 -30.44 -14.90 -3.55
CA MET A 1 -29.11 -15.38 -3.21
C MET A 1 -28.03 -14.50 -3.86
N LEU A 2 -27.99 -14.26 -5.15
CA LEU A 2 -27.01 -13.42 -5.85
C LEU A 2 -26.93 -11.96 -5.33
N ARG A 3 -28.07 -11.33 -4.99
CA ARG A 3 -28.10 -9.94 -4.44
C ARG A 3 -27.48 -9.83 -3.06
N VAL A 4 -27.61 -10.87 -2.23
CA VAL A 4 -27.00 -10.89 -0.87
C VAL A 4 -25.50 -11.11 -0.99
N LEU A 5 -25.09 -11.99 -1.90
CA LEU A 5 -23.67 -12.23 -2.17
C LEU A 5 -22.99 -10.97 -2.73
N ASN A 6 -23.60 -10.27 -3.69
CA ASN A 6 -23.04 -9.03 -4.21
C ASN A 6 -22.92 -7.95 -3.13
N ARG A 7 -23.95 -7.76 -2.29
CA ARG A 7 -23.88 -6.80 -1.20
C ARG A 7 -22.78 -7.15 -0.18
N PHE A 8 -22.60 -8.43 0.10
CA PHE A 8 -21.50 -8.90 0.97
C PHE A 8 -20.13 -8.61 0.35
N LEU A 9 -19.96 -8.89 -0.95
CA LEU A 9 -18.72 -8.60 -1.68
C LEU A 9 -18.44 -7.09 -1.76
N ASP A 10 -19.48 -6.25 -1.94
CA ASP A 10 -19.36 -4.80 -1.96
C ASP A 10 -18.79 -4.26 -0.64
N HIS A 11 -19.38 -4.71 0.47
CA HIS A 11 -18.91 -4.31 1.80
C HIS A 11 -17.54 -4.91 2.15
N LEU A 12 -17.24 -6.11 1.66
CA LEU A 12 -15.95 -6.76 1.92
C LEU A 12 -14.79 -5.97 1.29
N GLU A 13 -14.95 -5.49 0.06
CA GLU A 13 -13.94 -4.64 -0.60
C GLU A 13 -13.73 -3.33 0.14
N GLU A 14 -14.81 -2.63 0.52
CA GLU A 14 -14.74 -1.40 1.31
C GLU A 14 -14.04 -1.62 2.66
N TRP A 15 -14.41 -2.68 3.37
CA TRP A 15 -13.78 -3.05 4.65
C TRP A 15 -12.30 -3.40 4.50
N LEU A 16 -11.94 -4.15 3.47
CA LEU A 16 -10.54 -4.49 3.18
C LEU A 16 -9.71 -3.23 2.93
N ILE A 17 -10.19 -2.34 2.07
CA ILE A 17 -9.49 -1.08 1.78
C ILE A 17 -9.36 -0.23 3.05
N ALA A 18 -10.45 -0.04 3.79
CA ALA A 18 -10.46 0.76 5.01
C ALA A 18 -9.52 0.18 6.10
N THR A 19 -9.55 -1.13 6.30
CA THR A 19 -8.67 -1.78 7.29
C THR A 19 -7.21 -1.73 6.87
N MET A 20 -6.89 -1.91 5.59
CA MET A 20 -5.53 -1.80 5.08
C MET A 20 -4.98 -0.38 5.22
N ILE A 21 -5.76 0.66 4.92
CA ILE A 21 -5.36 2.06 5.16
C ILE A 21 -5.11 2.31 6.64
N ALA A 22 -6.05 1.92 7.51
CA ALA A 22 -5.93 2.13 8.95
C ALA A 22 -4.70 1.41 9.52
N ALA A 23 -4.50 0.16 9.13
CA ALA A 23 -3.36 -0.64 9.58
C ALA A 23 -2.03 -0.09 9.05
N ALA A 24 -1.92 0.23 7.75
CA ALA A 24 -0.70 0.81 7.17
C ALA A 24 -0.35 2.16 7.80
N THR A 25 -1.35 3.03 8.00
CA THR A 25 -1.14 4.34 8.64
C THR A 25 -0.68 4.20 10.08
N SER A 26 -1.31 3.29 10.84
CA SER A 26 -0.91 3.02 12.23
C SER A 26 0.50 2.45 12.31
N LEU A 27 0.82 1.51 11.44
CA LEU A 27 2.11 0.85 11.40
C LEU A 27 3.24 1.83 11.06
N ILE A 28 3.06 2.65 10.01
CA ILE A 28 4.07 3.64 9.62
C ILE A 28 4.22 4.72 10.70
N PHE A 29 3.13 5.10 11.36
CA PHE A 29 3.18 6.06 12.46
C PHE A 29 4.03 5.53 13.62
N VAL A 30 3.82 4.27 14.03
CA VAL A 30 4.64 3.63 15.06
C VAL A 30 6.10 3.51 14.63
N ALA A 31 6.37 3.11 13.38
CA ALA A 31 7.73 3.02 12.85
C ALA A 31 8.45 4.38 12.83
N VAL A 32 7.73 5.45 12.48
CA VAL A 32 8.26 6.82 12.51
C VAL A 32 8.57 7.26 13.94
N LEU A 33 7.65 7.06 14.88
CA LEU A 33 7.88 7.37 16.30
C LEU A 33 9.09 6.61 16.87
N HIS A 34 9.19 5.33 16.55
CA HIS A 34 10.33 4.50 16.93
C HIS A 34 11.66 5.06 16.39
N ARG A 35 11.72 5.34 15.09
CA ARG A 35 12.91 5.86 14.41
C ARG A 35 13.36 7.21 14.96
N TYR A 36 12.42 8.16 15.09
CA TYR A 36 12.72 9.49 15.64
C TYR A 36 13.01 9.43 17.14
N GLY A 37 12.31 8.56 17.88
CA GLY A 37 12.57 8.33 19.30
C GLY A 37 13.98 7.80 19.56
N ALA A 38 14.45 6.85 18.77
CA ALA A 38 15.81 6.35 18.84
C ALA A 38 16.85 7.44 18.52
N GLY A 39 16.64 8.20 17.44
CA GLY A 39 17.49 9.33 17.05
C GLY A 39 17.58 10.39 18.16
N LEU A 40 16.44 10.82 18.69
CA LEU A 40 16.38 11.81 19.76
C LEU A 40 17.08 11.32 21.03
N SER A 41 16.90 10.04 21.40
CA SER A 41 17.51 9.45 22.59
C SER A 41 19.04 9.46 22.52
N ILE A 42 19.63 9.12 21.36
CA ILE A 42 21.09 9.13 21.19
C ILE A 42 21.65 10.56 21.14
N ASP A 43 20.92 11.51 20.55
CA ASP A 43 21.33 12.91 20.49
C ASP A 43 21.33 13.54 21.89
N ILE A 44 20.30 13.26 22.71
CA ILE A 44 20.24 13.67 24.12
C ILE A 44 21.40 13.04 24.91
N ALA A 45 21.69 11.76 24.69
CA ALA A 45 22.79 11.09 25.38
C ALA A 45 24.14 11.74 25.06
N LYS A 46 24.45 11.99 23.78
CA LYS A 46 25.69 12.67 23.36
C LYS A 46 25.79 14.09 23.89
N TRP A 47 24.70 14.84 23.87
CA TRP A 47 24.65 16.19 24.39
C TRP A 47 24.90 16.23 25.94
N ALA A 48 24.30 15.28 26.66
CA ALA A 48 24.47 15.18 28.13
C ALA A 48 25.89 14.74 28.50
N GLU A 49 26.49 13.81 27.74
CA GLU A 49 27.89 13.37 27.94
C GLU A 49 28.89 14.52 27.74
N ALA A 50 28.70 15.32 26.68
CA ALA A 50 29.55 16.47 26.40
C ALA A 50 29.56 17.51 27.53
N ARG A 51 28.52 17.48 28.39
CA ARG A 51 28.36 18.38 29.56
C ARG A 51 28.57 17.70 30.89
N ASN A 52 29.04 16.45 30.92
CA ASN A 52 29.22 15.62 32.12
C ASN A 52 27.92 15.44 32.93
N LEU A 53 26.76 15.47 32.28
CA LEU A 53 25.44 15.29 32.91
C LEU A 53 25.06 13.80 32.93
N THR A 54 25.71 13.00 33.74
CA THR A 54 25.54 11.53 33.78
C THR A 54 24.12 11.10 34.11
N PHE A 55 23.39 11.88 34.93
CA PHE A 55 21.99 11.58 35.27
C PHE A 55 21.03 11.61 34.08
N LEU A 56 21.37 12.35 33.02
CA LEU A 56 20.61 12.38 31.74
C LEU A 56 21.20 11.43 30.70
N ALA A 57 22.50 11.29 30.64
CA ALA A 57 23.18 10.47 29.64
C ALA A 57 22.86 8.98 29.80
N VAL A 58 22.84 8.48 31.05
CA VAL A 58 22.57 7.06 31.32
C VAL A 58 21.17 6.63 30.89
N PRO A 59 20.06 7.30 31.31
CA PRO A 59 18.73 6.90 30.88
C PRO A 59 18.48 7.12 29.37
N ALA A 60 19.08 8.16 28.79
CA ALA A 60 18.97 8.40 27.35
C ALA A 60 19.64 7.30 26.51
N ARG A 61 20.81 6.82 26.94
CA ARG A 61 21.47 5.65 26.35
C ARG A 61 20.67 4.37 26.52
N ALA A 62 20.13 4.15 27.72
CA ALA A 62 19.28 2.98 27.96
C ALA A 62 18.03 2.99 27.09
N ALA A 63 17.39 4.14 26.90
CA ALA A 63 16.26 4.29 25.98
C ALA A 63 16.66 4.01 24.52
N PHE A 64 17.81 4.53 24.08
CA PHE A 64 18.33 4.24 22.75
C PHE A 64 18.61 2.74 22.54
N THR A 65 19.28 2.09 23.47
CA THR A 65 19.60 0.66 23.36
C THR A 65 18.34 -0.21 23.34
N TRP A 66 17.34 0.15 24.12
CA TRP A 66 16.04 -0.54 24.10
C TRP A 66 15.31 -0.35 22.77
N LEU A 67 15.25 0.88 22.27
CA LEU A 67 14.65 1.16 20.96
C LEU A 67 15.45 0.48 19.84
N ALA A 68 16.76 0.55 19.84
CA ALA A 68 17.61 -0.07 18.81
C ALA A 68 17.54 -1.61 18.80
N ALA A 69 17.14 -2.22 19.92
CA ALA A 69 16.91 -3.66 20.00
C ALA A 69 15.59 -4.09 19.32
N LEU A 70 14.66 -3.16 19.08
CA LEU A 70 13.41 -3.40 18.38
C LEU A 70 13.64 -3.17 16.87
N ASP A 71 13.78 -4.23 16.10
CA ASP A 71 13.86 -4.13 14.64
C ASP A 71 12.47 -3.95 14.05
N LEU A 72 12.21 -2.77 13.48
CA LEU A 72 10.99 -2.40 12.78
C LEU A 72 11.22 -2.18 11.27
N SER A 73 12.32 -2.67 10.69
CA SER A 73 12.61 -2.55 9.26
C SER A 73 11.50 -3.19 8.41
N TRP A 74 10.97 -4.33 8.84
CA TRP A 74 9.86 -5.04 8.22
C TRP A 74 8.57 -4.22 8.12
N ALA A 75 8.37 -3.23 9.01
CA ALA A 75 7.15 -2.42 9.05
C ALA A 75 6.98 -1.58 7.77
N GLN A 76 8.06 -1.03 7.25
CA GLN A 76 8.04 -0.25 6.01
C GLN A 76 7.68 -1.14 4.81
N GLU A 77 8.25 -2.32 4.74
CA GLU A 77 7.99 -3.28 3.67
C GLU A 77 6.55 -3.77 3.70
N LEU A 78 6.03 -4.11 4.88
CA LEU A 78 4.63 -4.49 5.05
C LEU A 78 3.66 -3.38 4.64
N CYS A 79 3.97 -2.12 4.96
CA CYS A 79 3.17 -0.98 4.50
C CYS A 79 3.12 -0.90 2.98
N ILE A 80 4.25 -1.08 2.29
CA ILE A 80 4.30 -1.08 0.82
C ILE A 80 3.39 -2.18 0.26
N TYR A 81 3.42 -3.38 0.83
CA TYR A 81 2.56 -4.48 0.40
C TYR A 81 1.07 -4.18 0.62
N MET A 82 0.73 -3.63 1.77
CA MET A 82 -0.65 -3.19 2.04
C MET A 82 -1.12 -2.15 1.04
N PHE A 83 -0.29 -1.17 0.66
CA PHE A 83 -0.61 -0.18 -0.36
C PHE A 83 -0.78 -0.79 -1.76
N ILE A 84 0.08 -1.75 -2.15
CA ILE A 84 -0.05 -2.45 -3.42
C ILE A 84 -1.39 -3.19 -3.51
N TRP A 85 -1.75 -3.95 -2.48
CA TRP A 85 -3.01 -4.69 -2.44
C TRP A 85 -4.22 -3.76 -2.36
N MET A 86 -4.15 -2.69 -1.56
CA MET A 86 -5.19 -1.68 -1.48
C MET A 86 -5.43 -1.01 -2.83
N ALA A 87 -4.38 -0.67 -3.58
CA ALA A 87 -4.51 -0.10 -4.92
C ALA A 87 -5.21 -1.05 -5.88
N LYS A 88 -4.90 -2.36 -5.82
CA LYS A 88 -5.56 -3.39 -6.64
C LYS A 88 -7.05 -3.52 -6.31
N PHE A 89 -7.40 -3.64 -5.03
CA PHE A 89 -8.80 -3.68 -4.59
C PHE A 89 -9.54 -2.38 -4.92
N GLY A 90 -8.89 -1.24 -4.73
CA GLY A 90 -9.46 0.07 -5.08
C GLY A 90 -9.71 0.23 -6.56
N ALA A 91 -8.80 -0.25 -7.42
CA ALA A 91 -9.00 -0.25 -8.86
C ALA A 91 -10.17 -1.15 -9.28
N ALA A 92 -10.27 -2.36 -8.72
CA ALA A 92 -11.38 -3.28 -8.98
C ALA A 92 -12.72 -2.68 -8.55
N TYR A 93 -12.76 -2.09 -7.35
CA TYR A 93 -13.94 -1.40 -6.83
C TYR A 93 -14.34 -0.20 -7.71
N GLY A 94 -13.37 0.62 -8.15
CA GLY A 94 -13.61 1.76 -9.04
C GLY A 94 -14.23 1.35 -10.39
N VAL A 95 -13.72 0.28 -11.00
CA VAL A 95 -14.29 -0.27 -12.24
C VAL A 95 -15.71 -0.77 -12.01
N ARG A 96 -15.97 -1.48 -10.92
CA ARG A 96 -17.28 -2.05 -10.59
C ARG A 96 -18.33 -0.98 -10.29
N THR A 97 -17.96 0.08 -9.59
CA THR A 97 -18.84 1.21 -9.27
C THR A 97 -19.01 2.19 -10.43
N GLY A 98 -18.24 2.03 -11.50
CA GLY A 98 -18.31 2.89 -12.68
C GLY A 98 -17.86 4.32 -12.44
N ILE A 99 -17.07 4.57 -11.42
CA ILE A 99 -16.55 5.91 -11.08
C ILE A 99 -15.44 6.28 -12.07
N HIS A 100 -15.83 6.83 -13.22
CA HIS A 100 -14.90 7.39 -14.22
C HIS A 100 -15.07 8.91 -14.29
N VAL A 101 -14.83 9.62 -13.19
CA VAL A 101 -15.14 11.05 -13.00
C VAL A 101 -14.70 11.95 -14.15
N GLY A 102 -13.55 11.71 -14.77
CA GLY A 102 -13.06 12.52 -15.89
C GLY A 102 -13.76 12.27 -17.21
N VAL A 103 -14.21 11.06 -17.46
CA VAL A 103 -14.88 10.65 -18.71
C VAL A 103 -16.34 11.05 -18.68
N ASP A 104 -17.00 10.98 -17.53
CA ASP A 104 -18.44 11.29 -17.38
C ASP A 104 -18.75 12.74 -17.71
N VAL A 105 -17.88 13.68 -17.35
CA VAL A 105 -18.07 15.11 -17.68
C VAL A 105 -18.04 15.31 -19.20
N LEU A 106 -17.08 14.72 -19.90
CA LEU A 106 -16.96 14.84 -21.35
C LEU A 106 -18.13 14.16 -22.07
N VAL A 107 -18.49 12.97 -21.62
CA VAL A 107 -19.54 12.15 -22.22
C VAL A 107 -20.93 12.78 -22.07
N ASN A 108 -21.19 13.50 -20.96
CA ASN A 108 -22.48 14.17 -20.72
C ASN A 108 -22.71 15.41 -21.61
N ILE A 109 -21.66 15.99 -22.20
CA ILE A 109 -21.77 17.15 -23.11
C ILE A 109 -22.07 16.71 -24.54
N LEU A 110 -21.83 15.43 -24.89
CA LEU A 110 -21.95 14.94 -26.27
C LEU A 110 -23.40 14.55 -26.65
N PRO A 111 -23.84 14.81 -27.88
CA PRO A 111 -25.12 14.36 -28.37
C PRO A 111 -25.19 12.82 -28.45
N GLY A 112 -26.38 12.23 -28.23
CA GLY A 112 -26.60 10.80 -27.96
C GLY A 112 -25.90 9.79 -28.88
N GLY A 113 -25.78 10.08 -30.16
CA GLY A 113 -25.13 9.18 -31.14
C GLY A 113 -23.59 9.16 -30.97
N SER A 114 -22.99 10.32 -30.72
CA SER A 114 -21.55 10.46 -30.49
C SER A 114 -21.17 9.96 -29.06
N ARG A 115 -22.04 10.16 -28.11
CA ARG A 115 -21.88 9.66 -26.74
C ARG A 115 -21.66 8.16 -26.70
N ARG A 116 -22.50 7.38 -27.36
CA ARG A 116 -22.39 5.91 -27.40
C ARG A 116 -21.06 5.46 -28.01
N ARG A 117 -20.63 6.10 -29.11
CA ARG A 117 -19.35 5.75 -29.78
C ARG A 117 -18.14 6.03 -28.90
N VAL A 118 -18.13 7.17 -28.21
CA VAL A 118 -17.03 7.54 -27.31
C VAL A 118 -16.98 6.58 -26.11
N ILE A 119 -18.11 6.23 -25.51
CA ILE A 119 -18.18 5.25 -24.42
C ILE A 119 -17.65 3.88 -24.90
N THR A 120 -18.12 3.38 -26.03
CA THR A 120 -17.69 2.08 -26.56
C THR A 120 -16.18 2.08 -26.85
N PHE A 121 -15.67 3.15 -27.47
CA PHE A 121 -14.25 3.29 -27.77
C PHE A 121 -13.42 3.33 -26.45
N GLY A 122 -13.85 4.12 -25.46
CA GLY A 122 -13.18 4.18 -24.15
C GLY A 122 -13.15 2.82 -23.44
N LEU A 123 -14.26 2.08 -23.47
CA LEU A 123 -14.30 0.73 -22.90
C LEU A 123 -13.38 -0.25 -23.62
N LEU A 124 -13.30 -0.18 -24.95
CA LEU A 124 -12.37 -1.02 -25.73
C LEU A 124 -10.91 -0.68 -25.43
N CYS A 125 -10.57 0.61 -25.36
CA CYS A 125 -9.22 1.05 -24.97
C CYS A 125 -8.88 0.60 -23.55
N GLY A 126 -9.81 0.74 -22.60
CA GLY A 126 -9.63 0.27 -21.23
C GLY A 126 -9.44 -1.25 -21.15
N ALA A 127 -10.24 -2.02 -21.86
CA ALA A 127 -10.12 -3.47 -21.93
C ALA A 127 -8.77 -3.91 -22.54
N LEU A 128 -8.33 -3.25 -23.62
CA LEU A 128 -7.05 -3.52 -24.25
C LEU A 128 -5.89 -3.19 -23.29
N PHE A 129 -5.95 -2.03 -22.65
CA PHE A 129 -4.93 -1.63 -21.65
C PHE A 129 -4.84 -2.64 -20.50
N THR A 130 -5.99 -3.02 -19.93
CA THR A 130 -6.04 -4.00 -18.86
C THR A 130 -5.51 -5.37 -19.29
N ALA A 131 -5.82 -5.81 -20.51
CA ALA A 131 -5.31 -7.06 -21.07
C ALA A 131 -3.78 -7.04 -21.24
N ILE A 132 -3.21 -5.92 -21.71
CA ILE A 132 -1.76 -5.75 -21.84
C ILE A 132 -1.09 -5.78 -20.47
N VAL A 133 -1.62 -5.01 -19.50
CA VAL A 133 -1.09 -4.97 -18.14
C VAL A 133 -1.19 -6.34 -17.46
N GLY A 134 -2.34 -7.02 -17.64
CA GLY A 134 -2.53 -8.38 -17.11
C GLY A 134 -1.54 -9.39 -17.70
N TYR A 135 -1.30 -9.34 -19.01
CA TYR A 135 -0.32 -10.21 -19.67
C TYR A 135 1.10 -10.00 -19.11
N PHE A 136 1.57 -8.75 -19.06
CA PHE A 136 2.89 -8.44 -18.52
C PHE A 136 2.98 -8.72 -17.01
N GLY A 137 1.91 -8.46 -16.26
CA GLY A 137 1.81 -8.80 -14.86
C GLY A 137 1.94 -10.30 -14.61
N ALA A 138 1.23 -11.13 -15.38
CA ALA A 138 1.32 -12.58 -15.29
C ALA A 138 2.73 -13.09 -15.64
N ALA A 139 3.35 -12.55 -16.70
CA ALA A 139 4.73 -12.89 -17.07
C ALA A 139 5.71 -12.52 -15.95
N PHE A 140 5.56 -11.35 -15.34
CA PHE A 140 6.38 -10.88 -14.24
C PHE A 140 6.24 -11.77 -12.99
N VAL A 141 5.00 -12.10 -12.58
CA VAL A 141 4.73 -13.00 -11.46
C VAL A 141 5.34 -14.38 -11.68
N THR A 142 5.22 -14.92 -12.91
CA THR A 142 5.82 -16.20 -13.29
C THR A 142 7.34 -16.15 -13.17
N HIS A 143 7.96 -15.06 -13.60
CA HIS A 143 9.40 -14.86 -13.46
C HIS A 143 9.84 -14.80 -11.99
N MET A 144 9.10 -14.06 -11.14
CA MET A 144 9.34 -13.99 -9.70
C MET A 144 9.18 -15.33 -9.01
N TRP A 145 8.20 -16.14 -9.42
CA TRP A 145 8.04 -17.51 -8.94
C TRP A 145 9.25 -18.39 -9.28
N GLN A 146 9.69 -18.35 -10.54
CA GLN A 146 10.81 -19.18 -11.01
C GLN A 146 12.15 -18.76 -10.38
N SER A 147 12.36 -17.47 -10.13
CA SER A 147 13.57 -16.94 -9.51
C SER A 147 13.66 -17.21 -8.00
N GLY A 148 12.55 -17.56 -7.35
CA GLY A 148 12.49 -17.79 -5.91
C GLY A 148 12.82 -16.54 -5.07
N GLN A 149 12.66 -15.34 -5.64
CA GLN A 149 12.97 -14.10 -4.95
C GLN A 149 12.08 -13.90 -3.72
N GLN A 150 12.72 -13.55 -2.62
CA GLN A 150 12.09 -13.17 -1.36
C GLN A 150 12.33 -11.69 -1.07
N SER A 151 11.48 -11.12 -0.25
CA SER A 151 11.66 -9.77 0.23
C SER A 151 12.78 -9.68 1.27
N ASN A 152 13.34 -8.47 1.46
CA ASN A 152 14.54 -8.31 2.27
C ASN A 152 14.28 -8.45 3.77
N ASP A 153 13.18 -7.89 4.27
CA ASP A 153 12.91 -7.78 5.70
C ASP A 153 11.86 -8.80 6.19
N LEU A 154 10.87 -9.10 5.36
CA LEU A 154 9.80 -10.06 5.69
C LEU A 154 10.07 -11.48 5.17
N GLU A 155 11.10 -11.67 4.34
CA GLU A 155 11.37 -12.94 3.66
C GLU A 155 10.15 -13.52 2.91
N ALA A 156 9.17 -12.64 2.61
CA ALA A 156 7.96 -13.02 1.92
C ALA A 156 8.24 -13.32 0.44
N PRO A 157 7.65 -14.37 -0.15
CA PRO A 157 7.81 -14.67 -1.56
C PRO A 157 7.30 -13.51 -2.42
N MET A 158 8.16 -12.88 -3.22
CA MET A 158 7.81 -11.69 -4.01
C MET A 158 6.67 -11.93 -4.99
N TRP A 159 6.52 -13.14 -5.52
CA TRP A 159 5.42 -13.48 -6.43
C TRP A 159 4.03 -13.29 -5.76
N MET A 160 3.91 -13.52 -4.43
CA MET A 160 2.65 -13.30 -3.70
C MET A 160 2.28 -11.82 -3.63
N VAL A 161 3.29 -10.96 -3.48
CA VAL A 161 3.08 -9.50 -3.41
C VAL A 161 2.57 -8.96 -4.74
N TYR A 162 3.11 -9.47 -5.85
CA TYR A 162 2.78 -9.02 -7.19
C TYR A 162 1.64 -9.82 -7.86
N LEU A 163 1.08 -10.83 -7.18
CA LEU A 163 -0.05 -11.59 -7.72
C LEU A 163 -1.21 -10.62 -8.01
N THR A 164 -1.64 -10.59 -9.25
CA THR A 164 -2.71 -9.71 -9.76
C THR A 164 -4.03 -10.44 -9.85
#